data_18d9fd99a41c4e6d01da99bc8bd3e1c7
#
_entry.id   18d9fd99a41c4e6d01da99bc8bd3e1c7
#
_cell.length_a   1.000
_cell.length_b   1.000
_cell.length_c   1.000
_cell.angle_alpha   90.00
_cell.angle_beta   90.00
_cell.angle_gamma   90.00
#
_symmetry.space_group_name_H-M   'P 1'
#
loop_
_entity.id
_entity.type
_entity.pdbx_description
1 polymer ?
#
loop_
_entity_poly.entity_id
_entity_poly.type
_entity_poly.pdbx_seq_one_letter_code
_entity_poly.pdbx_strand_id
1 'polypeptide(L)'
;DQAGGVNGEAHSFRSGVCSKCGYSNGSGGGGGGGGNVCYHSSTRTSWSGCDWYEYCRSCGALVDYGTSHGTYVYGAWEYYSSSQHRRSYACSDCGEGTYRYASHSVSTQYAQYSAAQHRTVQSCSVCNATLSSSYSAHTFTYGSWQSDSATQHRRTKTCSACGYSEYEYAAHSLTAGAWQTDEGANYSTRHKRLLSCACGYSRYEYAAHQCTSEEAWQDFDAERHTRHESCLCGYERNLYTY
;
A
#
# COMPACT_ATOMS: atom_id res chain seq x y z
N ASP A 1 30.62 10.03 24.73
CA ASP A 1 30.24 10.34 26.12
C ASP A 1 31.36 9.89 27.07
N GLN A 2 32.38 10.69 27.26
CA GLN A 2 33.17 10.64 28.47
C GLN A 2 33.48 12.08 28.90
N ALA A 3 32.68 12.57 29.80
CA ALA A 3 33.02 13.73 30.58
C ALA A 3 34.27 13.38 31.43
N GLY A 4 35.46 13.80 30.96
CA GLY A 4 36.66 13.72 31.72
C GLY A 4 36.64 14.78 32.83
N GLY A 5 35.84 14.57 33.86
CA GLY A 5 35.93 15.36 35.07
C GLY A 5 37.29 15.10 35.70
N VAL A 6 38.13 16.14 35.82
CA VAL A 6 39.36 16.07 36.62
C VAL A 6 38.95 16.02 38.08
N ASN A 7 38.62 14.83 38.56
CA ASN A 7 38.41 14.57 39.98
C ASN A 7 39.67 14.96 40.74
N GLY A 8 39.63 16.02 41.51
CA GLY A 8 40.51 16.36 42.64
C GLY A 8 41.95 15.82 42.66
N GLU A 9 42.59 15.72 41.51
CA GLU A 9 43.99 15.33 41.45
C GLU A 9 44.84 16.46 42.07
N ALA A 10 45.52 16.12 43.12
CA ALA A 10 46.47 17.00 43.78
C ALA A 10 47.43 17.64 42.75
N HIS A 11 47.65 18.94 42.86
CA HIS A 11 48.57 19.66 41.99
C HIS A 11 49.95 18.95 41.94
N SER A 12 50.39 18.59 40.71
CA SER A 12 51.69 17.99 40.49
C SER A 12 52.71 19.08 40.23
N PHE A 13 53.56 19.38 41.24
CA PHE A 13 54.54 20.43 41.16
C PHE A 13 55.85 19.93 40.59
N ARG A 14 56.38 20.62 39.54
CA ARG A 14 57.78 20.54 39.09
C ARG A 14 58.42 21.88 39.34
N SER A 15 59.55 21.91 40.08
CA SER A 15 60.29 23.13 40.44
C SER A 15 59.40 24.21 41.09
N GLY A 16 58.43 23.79 41.96
CA GLY A 16 57.54 24.69 42.66
C GLY A 16 56.39 25.26 41.85
N VAL A 17 56.25 24.84 40.57
CA VAL A 17 55.15 25.26 39.70
C VAL A 17 54.29 24.06 39.33
N CYS A 18 53.00 24.14 39.48
CA CYS A 18 52.08 23.10 39.03
C CYS A 18 52.12 22.96 37.50
N SER A 19 52.42 21.75 37.03
CA SER A 19 52.54 21.46 35.58
C SER A 19 51.21 21.55 34.81
N LYS A 20 50.09 21.50 35.53
CA LYS A 20 48.74 21.56 34.94
C LYS A 20 48.16 22.97 34.89
N CYS A 21 48.43 23.83 35.89
CA CYS A 21 47.79 25.14 36.01
C CYS A 21 48.76 26.31 36.19
N GLY A 22 50.10 26.08 36.18
CA GLY A 22 51.10 27.12 36.33
C GLY A 22 51.17 27.74 37.74
N TYR A 23 50.44 27.20 38.71
CA TYR A 23 50.43 27.71 40.06
C TYR A 23 51.75 27.41 40.75
N SER A 24 52.34 28.45 41.41
CA SER A 24 53.62 28.36 42.14
C SER A 24 53.35 28.08 43.61
N ASN A 25 53.90 26.99 44.18
CA ASN A 25 53.74 26.64 45.60
C ASN A 25 54.69 27.34 46.54
N GLY A 26 55.42 28.33 46.07
CA GLY A 26 56.24 29.17 46.93
C GLY A 26 57.37 28.48 47.70
N SER A 27 57.89 27.31 47.30
CA SER A 27 58.97 26.61 48.01
C SER A 27 60.35 27.19 47.61
N GLY A 28 60.54 28.46 47.93
CA GLY A 28 61.86 29.14 47.84
C GLY A 28 62.12 29.89 49.13
N GLY A 29 63.12 29.45 49.91
CA GLY A 29 63.41 29.77 51.29
C GLY A 29 63.37 31.23 51.71
N GLY A 30 62.84 31.48 52.92
CA GLY A 30 63.12 32.56 53.82
C GLY A 30 62.36 33.85 53.58
N GLY A 31 61.28 34.06 54.38
CA GLY A 31 60.67 35.36 54.56
C GLY A 31 59.15 35.26 54.55
N GLY A 32 58.53 35.49 55.79
CA GLY A 32 57.10 35.38 56.04
C GLY A 32 56.20 36.12 55.03
N GLY A 33 55.53 35.38 54.22
CA GLY A 33 54.46 35.81 53.38
C GLY A 33 53.56 34.60 53.15
N GLY A 34 52.40 34.60 53.79
CA GLY A 34 51.40 33.53 53.61
C GLY A 34 51.02 33.40 52.15
N GLY A 35 51.60 32.40 51.47
CA GLY A 35 51.20 32.01 50.12
C GLY A 35 49.77 31.55 50.19
N ASN A 36 48.83 32.34 49.69
CA ASN A 36 47.43 31.97 49.62
C ASN A 36 47.28 30.75 48.70
N VAL A 37 47.15 29.58 49.30
CA VAL A 37 46.76 28.36 48.61
C VAL A 37 45.38 28.56 48.01
N CYS A 38 45.30 28.57 46.69
CA CYS A 38 44.02 28.71 46.03
C CYS A 38 43.33 27.33 45.95
N TYR A 39 42.24 27.18 46.67
CA TYR A 39 41.43 25.96 46.71
C TYR A 39 40.45 25.87 45.57
N HIS A 40 40.47 26.82 44.61
CA HIS A 40 39.55 26.89 43.45
C HIS A 40 38.07 26.78 43.80
N SER A 41 37.69 27.19 45.01
CA SER A 41 36.32 27.05 45.53
C SER A 41 35.28 27.98 44.89
N SER A 42 35.76 28.99 44.14
CA SER A 42 34.91 29.93 43.43
C SER A 42 35.37 30.02 41.95
N THR A 43 34.52 29.62 41.07
CA THR A 43 34.80 29.56 39.65
C THR A 43 33.94 30.50 38.81
N ARG A 44 34.35 30.78 37.59
CA ARG A 44 33.57 31.44 36.54
C ARG A 44 33.65 30.61 35.26
N THR A 45 32.51 30.44 34.57
CA THR A 45 32.45 29.78 33.28
C THR A 45 32.57 30.81 32.17
N SER A 46 33.34 30.46 31.12
CA SER A 46 33.42 31.21 29.86
C SER A 46 33.09 30.26 28.73
N TRP A 47 32.38 30.74 27.74
CA TRP A 47 31.95 29.96 26.57
C TRP A 47 32.62 30.47 25.32
N SER A 48 32.99 29.55 24.44
CA SER A 48 33.49 29.81 23.07
C SER A 48 32.81 28.80 22.14
N GLY A 49 31.76 29.20 21.45
CA GLY A 49 30.89 28.25 20.75
C GLY A 49 30.27 27.25 21.73
N CYS A 50 30.47 25.97 21.47
CA CYS A 50 29.99 24.88 22.34
C CYS A 50 30.97 24.48 23.44
N ASP A 51 32.17 25.02 23.44
CA ASP A 51 33.19 24.74 24.44
C ASP A 51 33.02 25.67 25.66
N TRP A 52 33.02 25.09 26.82
CA TRP A 52 32.99 25.83 28.06
C TRP A 52 34.28 25.62 28.84
N TYR A 53 34.71 26.68 29.48
CA TYR A 53 35.92 26.72 30.28
C TYR A 53 35.59 27.29 31.64
N GLU A 54 36.00 26.60 32.70
CA GLU A 54 35.81 27.03 34.04
C GLU A 54 37.10 27.52 34.66
N TYR A 55 37.16 28.79 35.01
CA TYR A 55 38.32 29.43 35.58
C TYR A 55 38.10 29.79 37.04
N CYS A 56 39.15 29.62 37.87
CA CYS A 56 39.11 30.12 39.23
C CYS A 56 39.00 31.64 39.27
N ARG A 57 38.06 32.18 40.03
CA ARG A 57 37.88 33.63 40.16
C ARG A 57 39.01 34.32 40.92
N SER A 58 39.69 33.57 41.80
CA SER A 58 40.77 34.13 42.66
C SER A 58 42.12 34.13 41.99
N CYS A 59 42.49 33.10 41.26
CA CYS A 59 43.82 32.96 40.66
C CYS A 59 43.84 32.90 39.11
N GLY A 60 42.67 32.83 38.45
CA GLY A 60 42.56 32.77 37.01
C GLY A 60 42.89 31.42 36.38
N ALA A 61 43.28 30.42 37.18
CA ALA A 61 43.63 29.10 36.64
C ALA A 61 42.41 28.41 35.99
N LEU A 62 42.65 27.71 34.90
CA LEU A 62 41.67 26.80 34.28
C LEU A 62 41.44 25.62 35.25
N VAL A 63 40.21 25.41 35.66
CA VAL A 63 39.81 24.37 36.61
C VAL A 63 39.19 23.19 35.91
N ASP A 64 38.34 23.48 34.95
CA ASP A 64 37.64 22.45 34.16
C ASP A 64 37.31 23.00 32.78
N TYR A 65 37.01 22.10 31.85
CA TYR A 65 36.57 22.44 30.50
C TYR A 65 35.78 21.28 29.90
N GLY A 66 34.95 21.58 28.92
CA GLY A 66 34.20 20.57 28.20
C GLY A 66 33.45 21.15 27.01
N THR A 67 32.71 20.30 26.34
CA THR A 67 31.87 20.67 25.22
C THR A 67 30.42 20.37 25.56
N SER A 68 29.53 21.32 25.30
CA SER A 68 28.08 21.14 25.47
C SER A 68 27.36 21.72 24.28
N HIS A 69 26.85 20.83 23.42
CA HIS A 69 26.09 21.25 22.27
C HIS A 69 24.66 21.64 22.69
N GLY A 70 24.22 22.77 22.17
CA GLY A 70 22.86 23.28 22.35
C GLY A 70 21.85 22.60 21.43
N THR A 71 21.13 23.40 20.64
CA THR A 71 20.12 22.92 19.71
C THR A 71 20.76 22.41 18.42
N TYR A 72 20.24 21.27 17.91
CA TYR A 72 20.64 20.76 16.61
C TYR A 72 19.66 21.18 15.53
N VAL A 73 20.21 21.64 14.41
CA VAL A 73 19.49 21.89 13.15
C VAL A 73 19.64 20.68 12.26
N TYR A 74 18.52 20.23 11.70
CA TYR A 74 18.47 19.03 10.86
C TYR A 74 18.20 19.39 9.41
N GLY A 75 18.96 18.78 8.49
CA GLY A 75 18.68 18.82 7.07
C GLY A 75 17.52 17.90 6.66
N ALA A 76 17.17 17.98 5.39
CA ALA A 76 16.19 17.06 4.81
C ALA A 76 16.74 15.62 4.76
N TRP A 77 15.82 14.65 4.79
CA TRP A 77 16.17 13.27 4.56
C TRP A 77 16.52 13.04 3.10
N GLU A 78 17.63 12.37 2.83
CA GLU A 78 18.09 12.01 1.49
C GLU A 78 18.39 10.51 1.40
N TYR A 79 18.33 9.96 0.19
CA TYR A 79 18.71 8.57 -0.07
C TYR A 79 20.17 8.35 0.25
N TYR A 80 20.49 7.28 0.95
CA TYR A 80 21.86 6.90 1.25
C TYR A 80 22.22 5.51 0.68
N SER A 81 21.38 4.51 0.91
CA SER A 81 21.59 3.13 0.44
C SER A 81 20.24 2.46 0.15
N SER A 82 20.25 1.25 -0.36
CA SER A 82 19.01 0.46 -0.59
C SER A 82 18.20 0.18 0.67
N SER A 83 18.82 0.25 1.86
CA SER A 83 18.17 -0.03 3.15
C SER A 83 17.93 1.20 4.00
N GLN A 84 18.61 2.31 3.75
CA GLN A 84 18.64 3.47 4.64
C GLN A 84 18.57 4.79 3.89
N HIS A 85 17.93 5.77 4.53
CA HIS A 85 18.05 7.19 4.25
C HIS A 85 18.85 7.86 5.38
N ARG A 86 19.41 9.05 5.09
CA ARG A 86 20.16 9.84 6.06
C ARG A 86 19.71 11.29 6.01
N ARG A 87 19.99 12.01 7.09
CA ARG A 87 19.94 13.47 7.11
C ARG A 87 21.13 14.03 7.87
N SER A 88 21.63 15.18 7.44
CA SER A 88 22.61 15.92 8.21
C SER A 88 21.99 16.48 9.48
N TYR A 89 22.81 16.66 10.50
CA TYR A 89 22.48 17.52 11.64
C TYR A 89 23.73 18.25 12.09
N ALA A 90 23.57 19.46 12.55
CA ALA A 90 24.66 20.27 13.07
C ALA A 90 24.18 21.09 14.28
N CYS A 91 25.07 21.30 15.23
CA CYS A 91 24.82 22.22 16.31
C CYS A 91 24.66 23.64 15.79
N SER A 92 23.62 24.36 16.22
CA SER A 92 23.35 25.74 15.78
C SER A 92 24.45 26.73 16.21
N ASP A 93 25.16 26.41 17.28
CA ASP A 93 26.10 27.34 17.91
C ASP A 93 27.54 27.18 17.41
N CYS A 94 28.00 25.94 17.14
CA CYS A 94 29.37 25.66 16.68
C CYS A 94 29.46 25.02 15.30
N GLY A 95 28.33 24.59 14.71
CA GLY A 95 28.30 23.94 13.41
C GLY A 95 28.79 22.48 13.42
N GLU A 96 29.23 21.95 14.56
CA GLU A 96 29.69 20.56 14.64
C GLU A 96 28.50 19.61 14.43
N GLY A 97 28.65 18.63 13.56
CA GLY A 97 27.58 17.71 13.22
C GLY A 97 28.02 16.58 12.31
N THR A 98 27.09 15.73 11.97
CA THR A 98 27.31 14.59 11.08
C THR A 98 25.97 14.14 10.51
N TYR A 99 25.78 12.84 10.26
CA TYR A 99 24.57 12.27 9.68
C TYR A 99 23.85 11.37 10.68
N ARG A 100 22.51 11.43 10.65
CA ARG A 100 21.64 10.42 11.24
C ARG A 100 21.10 9.53 10.13
N TYR A 101 21.05 8.23 10.41
CA TYR A 101 20.59 7.18 9.50
C TYR A 101 19.31 6.55 10.04
N ALA A 102 18.40 6.21 9.14
CA ALA A 102 17.20 5.46 9.49
C ALA A 102 16.79 4.54 8.32
N SER A 103 16.09 3.46 8.61
CA SER A 103 15.53 2.57 7.60
C SER A 103 14.46 3.28 6.77
N HIS A 104 14.33 2.89 5.49
CA HIS A 104 13.28 3.43 4.63
C HIS A 104 11.89 3.10 5.12
N SER A 105 11.00 4.11 5.12
CA SER A 105 9.55 3.91 5.28
C SER A 105 8.96 3.60 3.92
N VAL A 106 8.75 2.31 3.64
CA VAL A 106 8.35 1.83 2.31
C VAL A 106 6.86 2.08 2.07
N SER A 107 6.56 2.73 0.95
CA SER A 107 5.22 2.88 0.38
C SER A 107 5.17 2.16 -0.96
N THR A 108 4.11 1.39 -1.21
CA THR A 108 3.92 0.65 -2.47
C THR A 108 2.78 1.28 -3.26
N GLN A 109 3.03 1.55 -4.53
CA GLN A 109 2.05 2.06 -5.48
C GLN A 109 1.94 1.14 -6.69
N TYR A 110 0.74 1.03 -7.23
CA TYR A 110 0.45 0.26 -8.42
C TYR A 110 -0.09 1.19 -9.49
N ALA A 111 0.38 1.01 -10.70
CA ALA A 111 -0.09 1.77 -11.86
C ALA A 111 -0.25 0.85 -13.06
N GLN A 112 -1.25 1.10 -13.89
CA GLN A 112 -1.36 0.42 -15.19
C GLN A 112 -0.11 0.71 -16.01
N TYR A 113 0.45 -0.32 -16.64
CA TYR A 113 1.56 -0.20 -17.57
C TYR A 113 1.14 -0.56 -19.00
N SER A 114 0.42 -1.66 -19.17
CA SER A 114 -0.13 -2.12 -20.44
C SER A 114 -1.47 -2.83 -20.22
N ALA A 115 -2.10 -3.33 -21.27
CA ALA A 115 -3.29 -4.18 -21.13
C ALA A 115 -2.98 -5.53 -20.44
N ALA A 116 -1.72 -5.98 -20.45
CA ALA A 116 -1.31 -7.26 -19.85
C ALA A 116 -0.71 -7.13 -18.46
N GLN A 117 -0.14 -5.97 -18.11
CA GLN A 117 0.69 -5.81 -16.93
C GLN A 117 0.45 -4.50 -16.19
N HIS A 118 0.61 -4.53 -14.88
CA HIS A 118 0.76 -3.36 -14.05
C HIS A 118 2.20 -3.22 -13.55
N ARG A 119 2.58 -1.99 -13.25
CA ARG A 119 3.85 -1.64 -12.62
C ARG A 119 3.63 -1.48 -11.11
N THR A 120 4.48 -2.13 -10.33
CA THR A 120 4.60 -1.92 -8.88
C THR A 120 5.81 -1.05 -8.62
N VAL A 121 5.66 0.02 -7.85
CA VAL A 121 6.75 0.92 -7.44
C VAL A 121 6.79 0.96 -5.93
N GLN A 122 7.94 0.65 -5.36
CA GLN A 122 8.22 0.88 -3.95
C GLN A 122 9.07 2.13 -3.80
N SER A 123 8.64 3.06 -2.99
CA SER A 123 9.35 4.30 -2.69
C SER A 123 9.40 4.56 -1.19
N CYS A 124 10.40 5.31 -0.76
CA CYS A 124 10.45 5.79 0.61
C CYS A 124 9.54 7.02 0.77
N SER A 125 8.57 6.97 1.67
CA SER A 125 7.67 8.10 1.95
C SER A 125 8.36 9.29 2.63
N VAL A 126 9.60 9.11 3.10
CA VAL A 126 10.36 10.14 3.82
C VAL A 126 11.35 10.88 2.90
N CYS A 127 12.14 10.14 2.13
CA CYS A 127 13.14 10.73 1.23
C CYS A 127 12.72 10.71 -0.25
N ASN A 128 11.52 10.21 -0.58
CA ASN A 128 10.95 10.10 -1.92
C ASN A 128 11.76 9.27 -2.94
N ALA A 129 12.77 8.53 -2.47
CA ALA A 129 13.56 7.69 -3.35
C ALA A 129 12.77 6.46 -3.82
N THR A 130 12.91 6.13 -5.09
CA THR A 130 12.41 4.85 -5.63
C THR A 130 13.36 3.73 -5.19
N LEU A 131 12.82 2.76 -4.45
CA LEU A 131 13.60 1.64 -3.90
C LEU A 131 13.59 0.44 -4.84
N SER A 132 12.43 0.17 -5.46
CA SER A 132 12.29 -0.88 -6.46
C SER A 132 11.18 -0.59 -7.45
N SER A 133 11.24 -1.25 -8.60
CA SER A 133 10.18 -1.22 -9.60
C SER A 133 10.12 -2.58 -10.30
N SER A 134 8.93 -3.13 -10.42
CA SER A 134 8.69 -4.42 -11.07
C SER A 134 7.40 -4.39 -11.89
N TYR A 135 7.23 -5.39 -12.76
CA TYR A 135 6.05 -5.56 -13.59
C TYR A 135 5.44 -6.93 -13.32
N SER A 136 4.12 -6.98 -13.24
CA SER A 136 3.38 -8.22 -13.00
C SER A 136 2.12 -8.25 -13.83
N ALA A 137 1.65 -9.43 -14.21
CA ALA A 137 0.36 -9.60 -14.86
C ALA A 137 -0.78 -9.09 -13.98
N HIS A 138 -1.86 -8.63 -14.63
CA HIS A 138 -3.06 -8.22 -13.91
C HIS A 138 -3.72 -9.41 -13.22
N THR A 139 -4.14 -9.22 -11.99
CA THR A 139 -5.02 -10.15 -11.27
C THR A 139 -6.42 -9.56 -11.26
N PHE A 140 -7.35 -10.18 -12.03
CA PHE A 140 -8.67 -9.64 -12.24
C PHE A 140 -9.70 -10.17 -11.23
N THR A 141 -10.54 -9.26 -10.79
CA THR A 141 -11.86 -9.55 -10.23
C THR A 141 -12.92 -9.32 -11.30
N TYR A 142 -14.02 -10.05 -11.25
CA TYR A 142 -15.03 -10.05 -12.30
C TYR A 142 -16.37 -9.55 -11.77
N GLY A 143 -17.00 -8.68 -12.54
CA GLY A 143 -18.39 -8.28 -12.35
C GLY A 143 -19.37 -9.33 -12.87
N SER A 144 -20.66 -9.09 -12.67
CA SER A 144 -21.72 -9.93 -13.21
C SER A 144 -21.83 -9.78 -14.72
N TRP A 145 -22.24 -10.86 -15.39
CA TRP A 145 -22.57 -10.84 -16.81
C TRP A 145 -23.78 -9.97 -17.08
N GLN A 146 -23.70 -9.17 -18.12
CA GLN A 146 -24.76 -8.29 -18.59
C GLN A 146 -24.99 -8.54 -20.08
N SER A 147 -26.21 -8.48 -20.55
CA SER A 147 -26.52 -8.58 -21.97
C SER A 147 -25.87 -7.42 -22.72
N ASP A 148 -25.16 -7.74 -23.80
CA ASP A 148 -24.50 -6.75 -24.67
C ASP A 148 -25.19 -6.66 -26.03
N SER A 149 -25.48 -7.81 -26.65
CA SER A 149 -26.16 -7.91 -27.93
C SER A 149 -27.03 -9.15 -27.99
N ALA A 150 -27.65 -9.42 -29.15
CA ALA A 150 -28.43 -10.63 -29.37
C ALA A 150 -27.59 -11.93 -29.35
N THR A 151 -26.28 -11.84 -29.51
CA THR A 151 -25.38 -12.99 -29.65
C THR A 151 -24.43 -13.17 -28.47
N GLN A 152 -24.17 -12.09 -27.70
CA GLN A 152 -23.18 -12.13 -26.66
C GLN A 152 -23.57 -11.31 -25.42
N HIS A 153 -22.99 -11.68 -24.32
CA HIS A 153 -22.98 -10.93 -23.07
C HIS A 153 -21.56 -10.50 -22.73
N ARG A 154 -21.44 -9.50 -21.85
CA ARG A 154 -20.17 -8.98 -21.36
C ARG A 154 -20.17 -8.88 -19.85
N ARG A 155 -18.98 -8.88 -19.29
CA ARG A 155 -18.74 -8.48 -17.90
C ARG A 155 -17.49 -7.62 -17.80
N THR A 156 -17.45 -6.75 -16.82
CA THR A 156 -16.23 -6.00 -16.48
C THR A 156 -15.27 -6.91 -15.73
N LYS A 157 -14.01 -6.90 -16.10
CA LYS A 157 -12.92 -7.43 -15.27
C LYS A 157 -12.03 -6.28 -14.85
N THR A 158 -11.69 -6.21 -13.55
CA THR A 158 -10.94 -5.10 -12.96
C THR A 158 -9.74 -5.65 -12.20
N CYS A 159 -8.55 -5.11 -12.46
CA CYS A 159 -7.35 -5.47 -11.70
C CYS A 159 -7.47 -4.95 -10.28
N SER A 160 -7.40 -5.85 -9.29
CA SER A 160 -7.51 -5.52 -7.86
C SER A 160 -6.36 -4.64 -7.35
N ALA A 161 -5.20 -4.67 -8.00
CA ALA A 161 -4.03 -3.90 -7.59
C ALA A 161 -4.01 -2.48 -8.17
N CYS A 162 -4.19 -2.32 -9.50
CA CYS A 162 -4.01 -1.03 -10.17
C CYS A 162 -5.31 -0.38 -10.66
N GLY A 163 -6.46 -1.06 -10.53
CA GLY A 163 -7.75 -0.54 -10.99
C GLY A 163 -7.98 -0.58 -12.51
N TYR A 164 -7.02 -1.08 -13.30
CA TYR A 164 -7.23 -1.26 -14.74
C TYR A 164 -8.42 -2.16 -15.00
N SER A 165 -9.30 -1.75 -15.91
CA SER A 165 -10.50 -2.52 -16.23
C SER A 165 -10.74 -2.60 -17.73
N GLU A 166 -11.28 -3.72 -18.15
CA GLU A 166 -11.72 -3.96 -19.53
C GLU A 166 -12.93 -4.89 -19.54
N TYR A 167 -13.58 -5.04 -20.70
CA TYR A 167 -14.69 -5.96 -20.87
C TYR A 167 -14.22 -7.32 -21.38
N GLU A 168 -14.79 -8.36 -20.80
CA GLU A 168 -14.73 -9.72 -21.31
C GLU A 168 -16.07 -10.06 -21.95
N TYR A 169 -16.04 -10.67 -23.13
CA TYR A 169 -17.22 -11.04 -23.92
C TYR A 169 -17.32 -12.55 -24.06
N ALA A 170 -18.53 -13.07 -24.02
CA ALA A 170 -18.82 -14.46 -24.29
C ALA A 170 -20.20 -14.62 -24.97
N ALA A 171 -20.40 -15.70 -25.70
CA ALA A 171 -21.70 -16.05 -26.27
C ALA A 171 -22.71 -16.36 -25.15
N HIS A 172 -24.00 -16.07 -25.40
CA HIS A 172 -25.04 -16.44 -24.46
C HIS A 172 -25.11 -17.95 -24.24
N SER A 173 -25.13 -18.37 -22.97
CA SER A 173 -25.47 -19.73 -22.55
C SER A 173 -26.99 -19.77 -22.30
N LEU A 174 -27.76 -20.24 -23.31
CA LEU A 174 -29.20 -20.22 -23.24
C LEU A 174 -29.75 -21.52 -22.62
N THR A 175 -30.60 -21.34 -21.61
CA THR A 175 -31.39 -22.42 -21.01
C THR A 175 -32.80 -22.35 -21.56
N ALA A 176 -33.30 -23.48 -22.05
CA ALA A 176 -34.65 -23.59 -22.61
C ALA A 176 -35.69 -23.82 -21.52
N GLY A 177 -36.75 -23.04 -21.54
CA GLY A 177 -37.97 -23.28 -20.76
C GLY A 177 -38.87 -24.36 -21.40
N ALA A 178 -39.98 -24.63 -20.77
CA ALA A 178 -41.01 -25.53 -21.32
C ALA A 178 -41.63 -24.96 -22.59
N TRP A 179 -42.05 -25.85 -23.48
CA TRP A 179 -42.84 -25.48 -24.62
C TRP A 179 -44.24 -25.01 -24.18
N GLN A 180 -44.71 -23.95 -24.78
CA GLN A 180 -46.03 -23.32 -24.55
C GLN A 180 -46.71 -23.10 -25.89
N THR A 181 -48.03 -23.08 -25.91
CA THR A 181 -48.80 -22.67 -27.08
C THR A 181 -48.42 -21.24 -27.50
N ASP A 182 -48.33 -20.98 -28.79
CA ASP A 182 -48.24 -19.61 -29.31
C ASP A 182 -49.64 -18.99 -29.33
N GLU A 183 -49.75 -17.67 -29.45
CA GLU A 183 -51.00 -16.95 -29.39
C GLU A 183 -51.50 -16.53 -30.77
N GLY A 184 -52.80 -16.25 -30.88
CA GLY A 184 -53.41 -15.70 -32.10
C GLY A 184 -53.39 -16.66 -33.27
N ALA A 185 -53.12 -16.16 -34.48
CA ALA A 185 -53.15 -16.92 -35.75
C ALA A 185 -52.15 -18.08 -35.82
N ASN A 186 -51.14 -18.11 -34.94
CA ASN A 186 -50.10 -19.14 -34.92
C ASN A 186 -50.40 -20.30 -33.96
N TYR A 187 -51.44 -20.20 -33.16
CA TYR A 187 -51.81 -21.20 -32.15
C TYR A 187 -51.88 -22.62 -32.68
N SER A 188 -52.42 -22.80 -33.90
CA SER A 188 -52.63 -24.11 -34.49
C SER A 188 -51.42 -24.63 -35.29
N THR A 189 -50.41 -23.80 -35.54
CA THR A 189 -49.28 -24.13 -36.43
C THR A 189 -47.96 -24.33 -35.72
N ARG A 190 -47.77 -23.63 -34.60
CA ARG A 190 -46.48 -23.64 -33.89
C ARG A 190 -46.65 -23.44 -32.38
N HIS A 191 -45.66 -23.88 -31.66
CA HIS A 191 -45.47 -23.61 -30.24
C HIS A 191 -44.20 -22.79 -30.06
N LYS A 192 -44.04 -22.20 -28.87
CA LYS A 192 -42.88 -21.38 -28.49
C LYS A 192 -42.34 -21.83 -27.16
N ARG A 193 -41.06 -21.59 -26.93
CA ARG A 193 -40.45 -21.65 -25.61
C ARG A 193 -39.51 -20.48 -25.38
N LEU A 194 -39.37 -20.07 -24.14
CA LEU A 194 -38.45 -19.04 -23.75
C LEU A 194 -37.05 -19.63 -23.60
N LEU A 195 -36.07 -19.05 -24.30
CA LEU A 195 -34.66 -19.28 -24.09
C LEU A 195 -34.13 -18.14 -23.26
N SER A 196 -33.51 -18.41 -22.11
CA SER A 196 -32.99 -17.38 -21.19
C SER A 196 -31.53 -17.60 -20.84
N CYS A 197 -30.77 -16.51 -20.68
CA CYS A 197 -29.41 -16.50 -20.20
C CYS A 197 -29.34 -15.85 -18.80
N ALA A 198 -28.44 -16.31 -17.96
CA ALA A 198 -28.23 -15.73 -16.63
C ALA A 198 -27.86 -14.23 -16.65
N CYS A 199 -27.44 -13.67 -17.79
CA CYS A 199 -27.20 -12.24 -17.97
C CYS A 199 -28.47 -11.39 -18.15
N GLY A 200 -29.65 -11.99 -18.12
CA GLY A 200 -30.95 -11.34 -18.34
C GLY A 200 -31.42 -11.32 -19.80
N TYR A 201 -30.58 -11.74 -20.76
CA TYR A 201 -31.03 -11.87 -22.16
C TYR A 201 -32.01 -13.03 -22.31
N SER A 202 -33.08 -12.81 -23.10
CA SER A 202 -34.03 -13.86 -23.45
C SER A 202 -34.59 -13.67 -24.86
N ARG A 203 -35.00 -14.76 -25.48
CA ARG A 203 -35.71 -14.78 -26.76
C ARG A 203 -36.64 -15.97 -26.84
N TYR A 204 -37.63 -15.91 -27.72
CA TYR A 204 -38.45 -17.07 -28.04
C TYR A 204 -37.81 -17.90 -29.13
N GLU A 205 -37.91 -19.22 -28.97
CA GLU A 205 -37.70 -20.22 -30.00
C GLU A 205 -39.07 -20.76 -30.43
N TYR A 206 -39.26 -20.95 -31.72
CA TYR A 206 -40.51 -21.43 -32.30
C TYR A 206 -40.28 -22.73 -33.04
N ALA A 207 -41.22 -23.66 -32.94
CA ALA A 207 -41.22 -24.91 -33.69
C ALA A 207 -42.66 -25.31 -34.04
N ALA A 208 -42.80 -26.10 -35.10
CA ALA A 208 -44.11 -26.69 -35.45
C ALA A 208 -44.57 -27.66 -34.35
N HIS A 209 -45.88 -27.78 -34.16
CA HIS A 209 -46.41 -28.76 -33.23
C HIS A 209 -45.99 -30.17 -33.60
N GLN A 210 -45.49 -30.90 -32.66
CA GLN A 210 -45.23 -32.34 -32.73
C GLN A 210 -46.29 -33.03 -31.85
N CYS A 211 -47.45 -33.23 -32.42
CA CYS A 211 -48.56 -33.90 -31.75
C CYS A 211 -48.41 -35.41 -31.86
N THR A 212 -48.72 -36.09 -30.79
CA THR A 212 -48.76 -37.54 -30.69
C THR A 212 -50.14 -37.96 -30.14
N SER A 213 -50.56 -39.16 -30.42
CA SER A 213 -51.76 -39.75 -29.86
C SER A 213 -51.43 -41.14 -29.32
N GLU A 214 -51.92 -41.39 -28.12
CA GLU A 214 -51.92 -42.73 -27.53
C GLU A 214 -53.26 -43.42 -27.76
N GLU A 215 -54.24 -42.72 -28.37
CA GLU A 215 -55.59 -43.22 -28.62
C GLU A 215 -55.72 -43.89 -29.98
N ALA A 216 -56.51 -44.95 -30.03
CA ALA A 216 -56.89 -45.59 -31.29
C ALA A 216 -57.90 -44.70 -32.05
N TRP A 217 -57.99 -44.90 -33.37
CA TRP A 217 -59.06 -44.28 -34.15
C TRP A 217 -60.42 -44.76 -33.64
N GLN A 218 -61.34 -43.80 -33.48
CA GLN A 218 -62.69 -44.02 -33.00
C GLN A 218 -63.65 -43.62 -34.13
N ASP A 219 -64.85 -44.31 -34.20
CA ASP A 219 -65.91 -43.94 -35.12
C ASP A 219 -66.45 -42.56 -34.76
N PHE A 220 -66.42 -41.63 -35.69
CA PHE A 220 -66.97 -40.30 -35.55
C PHE A 220 -68.39 -40.21 -36.15
N ASP A 221 -68.51 -40.71 -37.36
CA ASP A 221 -69.81 -40.88 -38.08
C ASP A 221 -69.75 -42.07 -39.05
N ALA A 222 -70.75 -42.23 -39.90
CA ALA A 222 -70.83 -43.37 -40.82
C ALA A 222 -69.68 -43.43 -41.90
N GLU A 223 -68.98 -42.34 -42.08
CA GLU A 223 -67.94 -42.19 -43.13
C GLU A 223 -66.56 -41.82 -42.60
N ARG A 224 -66.49 -41.40 -41.33
CA ARG A 224 -65.23 -40.83 -40.77
C ARG A 224 -64.91 -41.44 -39.43
N HIS A 225 -63.56 -41.62 -39.23
CA HIS A 225 -62.98 -41.91 -37.94
C HIS A 225 -62.28 -40.64 -37.39
N THR A 226 -62.21 -40.50 -36.09
CA THR A 226 -61.50 -39.42 -35.43
C THR A 226 -60.45 -39.97 -34.48
N ARG A 227 -59.40 -39.20 -34.27
CA ARG A 227 -58.35 -39.47 -33.28
C ARG A 227 -57.93 -38.16 -32.65
N HIS A 228 -57.89 -38.13 -31.35
CA HIS A 228 -57.37 -37.00 -30.59
C HIS A 228 -55.84 -37.06 -30.53
N GLU A 229 -55.19 -35.93 -30.77
CA GLU A 229 -53.73 -35.77 -30.64
C GLU A 229 -53.44 -34.59 -29.73
N SER A 230 -52.43 -34.75 -28.88
CA SER A 230 -51.92 -33.71 -27.99
C SER A 230 -50.44 -33.43 -28.27
N CYS A 231 -50.02 -32.17 -28.05
CA CYS A 231 -48.65 -31.71 -28.11
C CYS A 231 -48.13 -31.43 -26.73
N LEU A 232 -46.81 -31.60 -26.49
CA LEU A 232 -46.13 -31.28 -25.23
C LEU A 232 -46.36 -29.84 -24.74
N CYS A 233 -46.77 -28.92 -25.62
CA CYS A 233 -47.12 -27.56 -25.26
C CYS A 233 -48.56 -27.36 -24.75
N GLY A 234 -49.35 -28.41 -24.68
CA GLY A 234 -50.78 -28.38 -24.33
C GLY A 234 -51.72 -28.06 -25.50
N TYR A 235 -51.20 -27.96 -26.75
CA TYR A 235 -52.06 -27.85 -27.91
C TYR A 235 -52.68 -29.21 -28.23
N GLU A 236 -53.99 -29.20 -28.51
CA GLU A 236 -54.81 -30.39 -28.81
C GLU A 236 -55.50 -30.22 -30.18
N ARG A 237 -55.71 -31.30 -30.88
CA ARG A 237 -56.47 -31.34 -32.13
C ARG A 237 -57.12 -32.69 -32.36
N ASN A 238 -58.21 -32.69 -33.10
CA ASN A 238 -58.78 -33.89 -33.63
C ASN A 238 -58.38 -34.07 -35.08
N LEU A 239 -57.88 -35.24 -35.41
CA LEU A 239 -57.68 -35.67 -36.82
C LEU A 239 -58.89 -36.44 -37.28
N TYR A 240 -59.22 -36.32 -38.56
CA TYR A 240 -60.30 -37.04 -39.20
C TYR A 240 -59.75 -37.79 -40.42
N THR A 241 -60.23 -39.01 -40.64
CA THR A 241 -59.92 -39.80 -41.81
C THR A 241 -61.16 -40.47 -42.33
N TYR A 242 -61.21 -40.73 -43.64
CA TYR A 242 -62.30 -41.42 -44.32
C TYR A 242 -61.95 -42.90 -44.51
#